data_1b3aea65912fddd6b705301fb2c1ed86
#
_entry.id   1b3aea65912fddd6b705301fb2c1ed86
#
_cell.length_a   1.000
_cell.length_b   1.000
_cell.length_c   1.000
_cell.angle_alpha   90.00
_cell.angle_beta   90.00
_cell.angle_gamma   90.00
#
_symmetry.space_group_name_H-M   'P 1'
#
loop_
_entity.id
_entity.type
_entity.pdbx_description
1 polymer ?
#
loop_
_entity_poly.entity_id
_entity_poly.type
_entity_poly.pdbx_seq_one_letter_code
_entity_poly.pdbx_strand_id
1 'polypeptide(L)'
;MAVDANVIIYERIKEELRGGKGLSLAIKDGFSKAYSAIIDGNLTTIITGIVLFIFGNGPVQGFATTLIIGILTSLFCSIFITRLLIEGGVNKWGKISFSRKWSENFMGNAHFDFLSKSKISYTVVIVILAVSCISFAVRGLNMGAEFTGGRAYVIRFDHPVQAEEVRMKLQEVFSGYEDAANVSFEVKQYGNENQMRIVTQYKYDDTSDEATSEVDRILYDALHGLYGYPITFENFRNTQNDINGILTADKIGPSIAKDMTWGAIWSVLFSLIAIGLYISLRFKKWQYATGATTCLLYTSDAADEA
;
A
#
# COMPACT_ATOMS: atom_id res chain seq x y z
N MET A 1 -3.34 -3.55 -11.85
CA MET A 1 -2.20 -3.74 -12.81
C MET A 1 -2.48 -4.79 -13.88
N ALA A 2 -2.75 -6.08 -13.57
CA ALA A 2 -3.02 -7.09 -14.62
C ALA A 2 -4.27 -6.80 -15.46
N VAL A 3 -5.32 -6.27 -14.84
CA VAL A 3 -6.55 -5.88 -15.52
C VAL A 3 -6.31 -4.70 -16.46
N ASP A 4 -5.53 -3.72 -16.07
CA ASP A 4 -5.26 -2.51 -16.84
C ASP A 4 -4.54 -2.83 -18.17
N ALA A 5 -3.54 -3.70 -18.12
CA ALA A 5 -2.83 -4.15 -19.31
C ALA A 5 -3.77 -4.87 -20.28
N ASN A 6 -4.66 -5.75 -19.78
CA ASN A 6 -5.62 -6.45 -20.60
C ASN A 6 -6.66 -5.51 -21.22
N VAL A 7 -7.10 -4.48 -20.47
CA VAL A 7 -8.03 -3.46 -21.00
C VAL A 7 -7.39 -2.72 -22.18
N ILE A 8 -6.13 -2.29 -22.05
CA ILE A 8 -5.41 -1.62 -23.15
C ILE A 8 -5.33 -2.54 -24.38
N ILE A 9 -4.98 -3.82 -24.19
CA ILE A 9 -4.90 -4.79 -25.31
C ILE A 9 -6.26 -4.94 -25.99
N TYR A 10 -7.32 -5.15 -25.21
CA TYR A 10 -8.66 -5.38 -25.77
C TYR A 10 -9.22 -4.15 -26.48
N GLU A 11 -9.00 -2.95 -25.95
CA GLU A 11 -9.42 -1.73 -26.61
C GLU A 11 -8.66 -1.51 -27.92
N ARG A 12 -7.35 -1.80 -27.97
CA ARG A 12 -6.57 -1.76 -29.20
C ARG A 12 -7.06 -2.78 -30.25
N ILE A 13 -7.39 -4.01 -29.84
CA ILE A 13 -7.96 -5.01 -30.73
C ILE A 13 -9.32 -4.55 -31.29
N LYS A 14 -10.19 -3.98 -30.44
CA LYS A 14 -11.47 -3.41 -30.89
C LYS A 14 -11.29 -2.26 -31.89
N GLU A 15 -10.32 -1.38 -31.62
CA GLU A 15 -10.00 -0.28 -32.53
C GLU A 15 -9.59 -0.80 -33.92
N GLU A 16 -8.72 -1.81 -33.97
CA GLU A 16 -8.28 -2.44 -35.22
C GLU A 16 -9.44 -3.17 -35.94
N LEU A 17 -10.33 -3.82 -35.18
CA LEU A 17 -11.55 -4.44 -35.74
C LEU A 17 -12.53 -3.41 -36.32
N ARG A 18 -12.73 -2.27 -35.61
CA ARG A 18 -13.54 -1.15 -36.12
C ARG A 18 -12.93 -0.54 -37.38
N GLY A 19 -11.60 -0.60 -37.54
CA GLY A 19 -10.88 -0.22 -38.74
C GLY A 19 -11.03 -1.18 -39.92
N GLY A 20 -11.84 -2.25 -39.78
CA GLY A 20 -12.16 -3.22 -40.84
C GLY A 20 -11.13 -4.33 -41.05
N LYS A 21 -10.18 -4.52 -40.12
CA LYS A 21 -9.21 -5.62 -40.18
C LYS A 21 -9.84 -6.96 -39.82
N GLY A 22 -9.37 -8.02 -40.46
CA GLY A 22 -9.75 -9.38 -40.05
C GLY A 22 -9.27 -9.73 -38.65
N LEU A 23 -10.00 -10.60 -37.93
CA LEU A 23 -9.82 -10.92 -36.52
C LEU A 23 -8.36 -11.27 -36.15
N SER A 24 -7.71 -12.15 -36.90
CA SER A 24 -6.33 -12.58 -36.63
C SER A 24 -5.32 -11.42 -36.76
N LEU A 25 -5.50 -10.56 -37.79
CA LEU A 25 -4.64 -9.40 -38.01
C LEU A 25 -4.89 -8.32 -36.93
N ALA A 26 -6.16 -8.09 -36.57
CA ALA A 26 -6.53 -7.15 -35.54
C ALA A 26 -5.95 -7.54 -34.15
N ILE A 27 -5.92 -8.83 -33.83
CA ILE A 27 -5.28 -9.33 -32.61
C ILE A 27 -3.78 -9.07 -32.64
N LYS A 28 -3.10 -9.45 -33.71
CA LYS A 28 -1.65 -9.25 -33.88
C LYS A 28 -1.26 -7.76 -33.77
N ASP A 29 -1.96 -6.90 -34.46
CA ASP A 29 -1.70 -5.46 -34.46
C ASP A 29 -2.08 -4.81 -33.14
N GLY A 30 -3.18 -5.25 -32.51
CA GLY A 30 -3.62 -4.77 -31.21
C GLY A 30 -2.60 -5.06 -30.11
N PHE A 31 -2.07 -6.29 -30.03
CA PHE A 31 -0.98 -6.62 -29.11
C PHE A 31 0.28 -5.81 -29.40
N SER A 32 0.69 -5.69 -30.68
CA SER A 32 1.90 -4.96 -31.04
C SER A 32 1.83 -3.48 -30.66
N LYS A 33 0.68 -2.83 -30.85
CA LYS A 33 0.47 -1.42 -30.49
C LYS A 33 0.31 -1.20 -28.98
N ALA A 34 -0.33 -2.14 -28.28
CA ALA A 34 -0.51 -2.08 -26.83
C ALA A 34 0.80 -2.33 -26.08
N TYR A 35 1.70 -3.12 -26.62
CA TYR A 35 2.93 -3.57 -25.97
C TYR A 35 3.78 -2.41 -25.43
N SER A 36 4.05 -1.39 -26.24
CA SER A 36 4.84 -0.22 -25.83
C SER A 36 4.21 0.51 -24.64
N ALA A 37 2.90 0.74 -24.67
CA ALA A 37 2.21 1.44 -23.61
C ALA A 37 2.21 0.63 -22.28
N ILE A 38 2.04 -0.69 -22.38
CA ILE A 38 2.07 -1.58 -21.21
C ILE A 38 3.46 -1.63 -20.60
N ILE A 39 4.51 -1.78 -21.41
CA ILE A 39 5.89 -1.79 -20.92
C ILE A 39 6.24 -0.43 -20.31
N ASP A 40 5.97 0.69 -20.99
CA ASP A 40 6.31 2.02 -20.49
C ASP A 40 5.62 2.33 -19.14
N GLY A 41 4.34 1.98 -19.00
CA GLY A 41 3.59 2.19 -17.76
C GLY A 41 4.10 1.33 -16.59
N ASN A 42 4.46 0.08 -16.86
CA ASN A 42 4.98 -0.79 -15.79
C ASN A 42 6.47 -0.54 -15.49
N LEU A 43 7.25 -0.06 -16.46
CA LEU A 43 8.67 0.21 -16.26
C LEU A 43 8.89 1.35 -15.25
N THR A 44 8.04 2.38 -15.25
CA THR A 44 8.09 3.43 -14.23
C THR A 44 7.91 2.87 -12.83
N THR A 45 6.97 1.95 -12.64
CA THR A 45 6.72 1.30 -11.35
C THR A 45 7.85 0.33 -10.96
N ILE A 46 8.45 -0.38 -11.94
CA ILE A 46 9.63 -1.22 -11.68
C ILE A 46 10.82 -0.37 -11.24
N ILE A 47 11.06 0.77 -11.88
CA ILE A 47 12.12 1.72 -11.49
C ILE A 47 11.90 2.17 -10.04
N THR A 48 10.67 2.56 -9.70
CA THR A 48 10.31 2.91 -8.32
C THR A 48 10.60 1.76 -7.36
N GLY A 49 10.14 0.55 -7.68
CA GLY A 49 10.39 -0.64 -6.87
C GLY A 49 11.88 -0.92 -6.66
N ILE A 50 12.70 -0.81 -7.69
CA ILE A 50 14.16 -0.99 -7.59
C ILE A 50 14.79 0.06 -6.68
N VAL A 51 14.41 1.33 -6.82
CA VAL A 51 14.93 2.41 -5.96
C VAL A 51 14.50 2.20 -4.51
N LEU A 52 13.22 1.86 -4.27
CA LEU A 52 12.72 1.53 -2.93
C LEU A 52 13.41 0.30 -2.34
N PHE A 53 13.78 -0.68 -3.15
CA PHE A 53 14.51 -1.87 -2.70
C PHE A 53 15.94 -1.56 -2.29
N ILE A 54 16.63 -0.66 -3.03
CA ILE A 54 18.04 -0.31 -2.78
C ILE A 54 18.17 0.66 -1.59
N PHE A 55 17.32 1.66 -1.51
CA PHE A 55 17.40 2.75 -0.52
C PHE A 55 16.43 2.60 0.65
N GLY A 56 15.38 1.79 0.51
CA GLY A 56 14.43 1.50 1.57
C GLY A 56 14.99 0.51 2.58
N ASN A 57 14.53 0.62 3.83
CA ASN A 57 14.87 -0.28 4.92
C ASN A 57 13.61 -0.92 5.51
N GLY A 58 13.75 -2.12 6.06
CA GLY A 58 12.69 -2.82 6.77
C GLY A 58 11.41 -3.03 5.95
N PRO A 59 10.24 -2.52 6.41
CA PRO A 59 8.97 -2.70 5.73
C PRO A 59 8.94 -2.16 4.30
N VAL A 60 9.63 -1.04 4.03
CA VAL A 60 9.71 -0.42 2.70
C VAL A 60 10.40 -1.34 1.70
N GLN A 61 11.49 -1.97 2.10
CA GLN A 61 12.20 -2.94 1.27
C GLN A 61 11.36 -4.21 1.00
N GLY A 62 10.63 -4.69 2.02
CA GLY A 62 9.69 -5.80 1.88
C GLY A 62 8.57 -5.50 0.89
N PHE A 63 7.97 -4.31 0.98
CA PHE A 63 6.98 -3.84 0.03
C PHE A 63 7.55 -3.74 -1.40
N ALA A 64 8.74 -3.18 -1.57
CA ALA A 64 9.40 -3.06 -2.87
C ALA A 64 9.63 -4.42 -3.53
N THR A 65 10.03 -5.42 -2.76
CA THR A 65 10.24 -6.79 -3.25
C THR A 65 8.94 -7.39 -3.80
N THR A 66 7.86 -7.31 -3.03
CA THR A 66 6.55 -7.82 -3.46
C THR A 66 6.00 -7.06 -4.66
N LEU A 67 6.22 -5.74 -4.72
CA LEU A 67 5.84 -4.89 -5.84
C LEU A 67 6.54 -5.33 -7.13
N ILE A 68 7.87 -5.51 -7.11
CA ILE A 68 8.65 -5.92 -8.29
C ILE A 68 8.18 -7.29 -8.79
N ILE A 69 8.06 -8.28 -7.90
CA ILE A 69 7.59 -9.63 -8.25
C ILE A 69 6.17 -9.55 -8.81
N GLY A 70 5.28 -8.78 -8.18
CA GLY A 70 3.90 -8.61 -8.63
C GLY A 70 3.79 -8.01 -10.02
N ILE A 71 4.62 -7.02 -10.37
CA ILE A 71 4.63 -6.40 -11.69
C ILE A 71 5.19 -7.36 -12.74
N LEU A 72 6.30 -8.05 -12.46
CA LEU A 72 6.88 -9.01 -13.39
C LEU A 72 5.92 -10.15 -13.71
N THR A 73 5.26 -10.71 -12.71
CA THR A 73 4.23 -11.75 -12.90
C THR A 73 3.01 -11.21 -13.65
N SER A 74 2.57 -9.99 -13.34
CA SER A 74 1.46 -9.33 -14.03
C SER A 74 1.76 -9.09 -15.52
N LEU A 75 2.97 -8.61 -15.83
CA LEU A 75 3.42 -8.45 -17.22
C LEU A 75 3.48 -9.78 -17.97
N PHE A 76 4.03 -10.80 -17.35
CA PHE A 76 4.08 -12.13 -17.93
C PHE A 76 2.68 -12.65 -18.26
N CYS A 77 1.75 -12.57 -17.29
CA CYS A 77 0.38 -13.02 -17.48
C CYS A 77 -0.36 -12.21 -18.54
N SER A 78 -0.26 -10.88 -18.52
CA SER A 78 -1.02 -10.02 -19.44
C SER A 78 -0.50 -10.10 -20.87
N ILE A 79 0.80 -10.21 -21.07
CA ILE A 79 1.38 -10.24 -22.42
C ILE A 79 1.42 -11.66 -22.97
N PHE A 80 1.93 -12.63 -22.19
CA PHE A 80 2.19 -13.98 -22.66
C PHE A 80 0.96 -14.88 -22.58
N ILE A 81 0.42 -15.03 -21.36
CA ILE A 81 -0.70 -15.96 -21.13
C ILE A 81 -1.96 -15.47 -21.84
N THR A 82 -2.29 -14.18 -21.75
CA THR A 82 -3.46 -13.62 -22.43
C THR A 82 -3.37 -13.81 -23.95
N ARG A 83 -2.19 -13.59 -24.52
CA ARG A 83 -1.97 -13.81 -25.95
C ARG A 83 -2.18 -15.26 -26.37
N LEU A 84 -1.60 -16.22 -25.63
CA LEU A 84 -1.76 -17.64 -25.88
C LEU A 84 -3.24 -18.08 -25.79
N LEU A 85 -3.97 -17.57 -24.81
CA LEU A 85 -5.39 -17.88 -24.63
C LEU A 85 -6.24 -17.32 -25.77
N ILE A 86 -5.98 -16.09 -26.22
CA ILE A 86 -6.71 -15.46 -27.30
C ILE A 86 -6.39 -16.16 -28.65
N GLU A 87 -5.11 -16.36 -28.99
CA GLU A 87 -4.71 -17.02 -30.22
C GLU A 87 -5.21 -18.48 -30.24
N GLY A 88 -5.09 -19.21 -29.14
CA GLY A 88 -5.62 -20.55 -28.99
C GLY A 88 -7.14 -20.62 -29.12
N GLY A 89 -7.85 -19.66 -28.54
CA GLY A 89 -9.31 -19.54 -28.64
C GLY A 89 -9.77 -19.24 -30.05
N VAL A 90 -9.09 -18.34 -30.78
CA VAL A 90 -9.40 -18.06 -32.18
C VAL A 90 -9.20 -19.29 -33.06
N ASN A 91 -8.11 -20.02 -32.86
CA ASN A 91 -7.81 -21.23 -33.60
C ASN A 91 -8.83 -22.36 -33.35
N LYS A 92 -9.37 -22.45 -32.12
CA LYS A 92 -10.29 -23.52 -31.75
C LYS A 92 -11.76 -23.20 -32.05
N TRP A 93 -12.19 -21.96 -31.84
CA TRP A 93 -13.60 -21.54 -31.93
C TRP A 93 -13.89 -20.62 -33.12
N GLY A 94 -12.88 -20.15 -33.81
CA GLY A 94 -13.00 -19.33 -35.03
C GLY A 94 -13.60 -17.93 -34.85
N LYS A 95 -14.27 -17.67 -33.74
CA LYS A 95 -14.89 -16.37 -33.41
C LYS A 95 -14.73 -16.06 -31.94
N ILE A 96 -14.09 -14.95 -31.60
CA ILE A 96 -14.04 -14.39 -30.27
C ILE A 96 -14.64 -12.99 -30.32
N SER A 97 -15.58 -12.67 -29.43
CA SER A 97 -16.14 -11.33 -29.28
C SER A 97 -15.46 -10.62 -28.11
N PHE A 98 -14.86 -9.46 -28.37
CA PHE A 98 -14.23 -8.60 -27.35
C PHE A 98 -15.19 -7.60 -26.70
N SER A 99 -16.47 -7.58 -27.14
CA SER A 99 -17.48 -6.73 -26.55
C SER A 99 -18.83 -7.44 -26.47
N ARG A 100 -19.64 -7.11 -25.47
CA ARG A 100 -21.07 -7.48 -25.41
C ARG A 100 -21.92 -6.37 -26.02
N LYS A 101 -23.07 -6.72 -26.59
CA LYS A 101 -24.00 -5.77 -27.24
C LYS A 101 -24.32 -4.52 -26.39
N TRP A 102 -24.41 -4.63 -25.06
CA TRP A 102 -24.68 -3.50 -24.18
C TRP A 102 -23.42 -2.66 -23.89
N SER A 103 -22.21 -3.24 -23.96
CA SER A 103 -20.97 -2.52 -23.70
C SER A 103 -20.31 -1.96 -24.96
N GLU A 104 -20.80 -2.34 -26.15
CA GLU A 104 -20.24 -1.94 -27.43
C GLU A 104 -20.37 -0.43 -27.69
N ASN A 105 -21.47 0.17 -27.23
CA ASN A 105 -21.77 1.59 -27.37
C ASN A 105 -21.90 2.32 -26.03
N PHE A 106 -21.42 1.72 -24.94
CA PHE A 106 -21.49 2.31 -23.61
C PHE A 106 -20.61 3.53 -23.53
N MET A 107 -20.89 4.64 -23.82
CA MET A 107 -20.17 5.92 -23.94
C MET A 107 -19.76 6.30 -25.39
N GLY A 108 -20.17 5.56 -26.41
CA GLY A 108 -19.85 5.92 -27.80
C GLY A 108 -20.39 7.28 -28.23
N ASN A 109 -21.47 7.75 -27.60
CA ASN A 109 -22.09 9.06 -27.86
C ASN A 109 -21.88 10.08 -26.73
N ALA A 110 -21.02 9.76 -25.76
CA ALA A 110 -20.73 10.67 -24.65
C ALA A 110 -19.68 11.72 -25.07
N HIS A 111 -20.11 12.84 -25.59
CA HIS A 111 -19.26 13.99 -25.86
C HIS A 111 -19.18 14.87 -24.61
N PHE A 112 -18.33 14.50 -23.67
CA PHE A 112 -18.02 15.34 -22.51
C PHE A 112 -16.89 16.31 -22.87
N ASP A 113 -17.18 17.60 -22.86
CA ASP A 113 -16.16 18.64 -23.07
C ASP A 113 -15.39 18.88 -21.76
N PHE A 114 -14.42 18.02 -21.48
CA PHE A 114 -13.56 18.11 -20.29
C PHE A 114 -12.66 19.33 -20.32
N LEU A 115 -12.22 19.77 -21.51
CA LEU A 115 -11.30 20.89 -21.64
C LEU A 115 -11.96 22.23 -21.28
N SER A 116 -13.23 22.41 -21.62
CA SER A 116 -14.01 23.60 -21.26
C SER A 116 -14.18 23.75 -19.74
N LYS A 117 -14.24 22.63 -19.01
CA LYS A 117 -14.40 22.62 -17.55
C LYS A 117 -13.06 22.52 -16.77
N SER A 118 -11.93 22.62 -17.46
CA SER A 118 -10.60 22.51 -16.82
C SER A 118 -10.40 23.49 -15.67
N LYS A 119 -10.93 24.74 -15.77
CA LYS A 119 -10.86 25.74 -14.70
C LYS A 119 -11.54 25.27 -13.40
N ILE A 120 -12.67 24.59 -13.49
CA ILE A 120 -13.38 24.04 -12.33
C ILE A 120 -12.54 22.92 -11.71
N SER A 121 -11.98 22.04 -12.52
CA SER A 121 -11.09 20.97 -12.05
C SER A 121 -9.86 21.52 -11.31
N TYR A 122 -9.19 22.51 -11.88
CA TYR A 122 -8.05 23.17 -11.22
C TYR A 122 -8.45 23.83 -9.90
N THR A 123 -9.61 24.49 -9.84
CA THR A 123 -10.09 25.12 -8.60
C THR A 123 -10.33 24.07 -7.51
N VAL A 124 -10.98 22.95 -7.87
CA VAL A 124 -11.24 21.85 -6.92
C VAL A 124 -9.93 21.27 -6.40
N VAL A 125 -8.96 20.96 -7.28
CA VAL A 125 -7.66 20.43 -6.88
C VAL A 125 -6.89 21.39 -5.99
N ILE A 126 -6.87 22.71 -6.32
CA ILE A 126 -6.21 23.73 -5.48
C ILE A 126 -6.85 23.81 -4.10
N VAL A 127 -8.18 23.75 -4.02
CA VAL A 127 -8.89 23.77 -2.72
C VAL A 127 -8.53 22.53 -1.89
N ILE A 128 -8.54 21.34 -2.49
CA ILE A 128 -8.16 20.11 -1.79
C ILE A 128 -6.72 20.21 -1.29
N LEU A 129 -5.77 20.62 -2.14
CA LEU A 129 -4.37 20.81 -1.75
C LEU A 129 -4.22 21.83 -0.60
N ALA A 130 -4.93 22.95 -0.67
CA ALA A 130 -4.89 23.95 0.39
C ALA A 130 -5.41 23.39 1.72
N VAL A 131 -6.53 22.67 1.70
CA VAL A 131 -7.09 21.99 2.89
C VAL A 131 -6.12 20.95 3.45
N SER A 132 -5.50 20.14 2.59
CA SER A 132 -4.50 19.14 3.00
C SER A 132 -3.27 19.79 3.62
N CYS A 133 -2.73 20.84 3.03
CA CYS A 133 -1.61 21.60 3.59
C CYS A 133 -1.93 22.23 4.95
N ILE A 134 -3.14 22.81 5.09
CA ILE A 134 -3.59 23.37 6.37
C ILE A 134 -3.76 22.29 7.42
N SER A 135 -4.38 21.16 7.06
CA SER A 135 -4.54 20.00 7.96
C SER A 135 -3.18 19.47 8.42
N PHE A 136 -2.23 19.33 7.51
CA PHE A 136 -0.87 18.91 7.80
C PHE A 136 -0.14 19.89 8.75
N ALA A 137 -0.28 21.21 8.53
CA ALA A 137 0.34 22.21 9.38
C ALA A 137 -0.28 22.28 10.79
N VAL A 138 -1.59 21.99 10.92
CA VAL A 138 -2.31 22.06 12.20
C VAL A 138 -2.22 20.76 12.98
N ARG A 139 -2.35 19.59 12.33
CA ARG A 139 -2.40 18.28 12.98
C ARG A 139 -1.07 17.53 12.95
N GLY A 140 -0.14 17.90 12.06
CA GLY A 140 1.09 17.15 11.81
C GLY A 140 0.82 15.79 11.17
N LEU A 141 1.87 14.97 11.08
CA LEU A 141 1.80 13.56 10.65
C LEU A 141 1.73 12.67 11.89
N ASN A 142 0.72 11.81 11.95
CA ASN A 142 0.68 10.73 12.92
C ASN A 142 1.46 9.54 12.34
N MET A 143 2.76 9.52 12.59
CA MET A 143 3.64 8.46 12.09
C MET A 143 3.44 7.18 12.90
N GLY A 144 3.39 6.03 12.22
CA GLY A 144 3.33 4.72 12.86
C GLY A 144 4.59 4.45 13.69
N ALA A 145 4.49 3.52 14.63
CA ALA A 145 5.57 3.18 15.55
C ALA A 145 6.85 2.66 14.84
N GLU A 146 6.74 2.20 13.62
CA GLU A 146 7.88 1.80 12.80
C GLU A 146 8.80 2.99 12.47
N PHE A 147 8.23 4.20 12.40
CA PHE A 147 8.94 5.44 12.09
C PHE A 147 9.28 6.28 13.33
N THR A 148 8.54 6.10 14.43
CA THR A 148 8.74 6.84 15.68
C THR A 148 9.51 6.04 16.71
N GLY A 149 9.60 4.72 16.55
CA GLY A 149 10.05 3.77 17.54
C GLY A 149 8.92 3.34 18.47
N GLY A 150 9.09 2.21 19.09
CA GLY A 150 8.08 1.67 20.00
C GLY A 150 8.33 0.22 20.38
N ARG A 151 7.49 -0.28 21.29
CA ARG A 151 7.43 -1.69 21.67
C ARG A 151 6.21 -2.30 21.01
N ALA A 152 6.41 -3.34 20.21
CA ALA A 152 5.37 -4.07 19.49
C ALA A 152 5.17 -5.44 20.16
N TYR A 153 3.96 -5.69 20.60
CA TYR A 153 3.55 -6.96 21.19
C TYR A 153 2.52 -7.62 20.31
N VAL A 154 2.67 -8.92 20.04
CA VAL A 154 1.60 -9.73 19.47
C VAL A 154 1.04 -10.58 20.60
N ILE A 155 -0.23 -10.34 20.92
CA ILE A 155 -0.93 -11.00 22.02
C ILE A 155 -2.04 -11.87 21.44
N ARG A 156 -2.12 -13.12 21.91
CA ARG A 156 -3.17 -14.08 21.57
C ARG A 156 -4.14 -14.21 22.71
N PHE A 157 -5.41 -14.07 22.39
CA PHE A 157 -6.53 -14.33 23.28
C PHE A 157 -7.09 -15.74 23.07
N ASP A 158 -7.87 -16.23 24.00
CA ASP A 158 -8.55 -17.53 23.94
C ASP A 158 -9.78 -17.51 23.02
N HIS A 159 -10.32 -16.33 22.72
CA HIS A 159 -11.45 -16.10 21.85
C HIS A 159 -11.22 -14.85 20.96
N PRO A 160 -12.00 -14.67 19.88
CA PRO A 160 -11.95 -13.44 19.08
C PRO A 160 -12.33 -12.22 19.92
N VAL A 161 -11.47 -11.20 19.90
CA VAL A 161 -11.65 -9.92 20.62
C VAL A 161 -11.64 -8.78 19.60
N GLN A 162 -12.41 -7.72 19.85
CA GLN A 162 -12.40 -6.54 18.98
C GLN A 162 -11.25 -5.61 19.35
N ALA A 163 -10.56 -5.08 18.33
CA ALA A 163 -9.43 -4.16 18.53
C ALA A 163 -9.81 -2.92 19.34
N GLU A 164 -11.04 -2.44 19.19
CA GLU A 164 -11.53 -1.27 19.94
C GLU A 164 -11.73 -1.56 21.44
N GLU A 165 -12.16 -2.76 21.79
CA GLU A 165 -12.28 -3.21 23.19
C GLU A 165 -10.91 -3.27 23.86
N VAL A 166 -9.93 -3.86 23.18
CA VAL A 166 -8.54 -3.90 23.64
C VAL A 166 -7.99 -2.49 23.83
N ARG A 167 -8.26 -1.60 22.88
CA ARG A 167 -7.82 -0.20 22.93
C ARG A 167 -8.41 0.56 24.12
N MET A 168 -9.70 0.41 24.38
CA MET A 168 -10.36 1.06 25.51
C MET A 168 -9.77 0.59 26.84
N LYS A 169 -9.52 -0.70 27.02
CA LYS A 169 -8.92 -1.25 28.25
C LYS A 169 -7.49 -0.78 28.45
N LEU A 170 -6.69 -0.72 27.38
CA LEU A 170 -5.35 -0.16 27.44
C LEU A 170 -5.39 1.32 27.85
N GLN A 171 -6.27 2.10 27.25
CA GLN A 171 -6.40 3.52 27.57
C GLN A 171 -6.86 3.77 29.01
N GLU A 172 -7.76 2.94 29.52
CA GLU A 172 -8.22 2.98 30.93
C GLU A 172 -7.06 2.78 31.91
N VAL A 173 -6.26 1.72 31.71
CA VAL A 173 -5.16 1.39 32.63
C VAL A 173 -3.99 2.37 32.48
N PHE A 174 -3.60 2.70 31.25
CA PHE A 174 -2.49 3.63 31.03
C PHE A 174 -2.81 5.08 31.49
N SER A 175 -4.07 5.49 31.50
CA SER A 175 -4.45 6.81 32.04
C SER A 175 -4.19 6.93 33.55
N GLY A 176 -4.05 5.83 34.26
CA GLY A 176 -3.69 5.80 35.68
C GLY A 176 -2.19 6.00 36.00
N TYR A 177 -1.34 5.97 34.97
CA TYR A 177 0.11 6.20 35.12
C TYR A 177 0.47 7.61 34.66
N GLU A 178 1.08 8.42 35.53
CA GLU A 178 1.40 9.84 35.28
C GLU A 178 2.28 10.02 34.01
N ASP A 179 3.21 9.11 33.75
CA ASP A 179 4.12 9.13 32.61
C ASP A 179 3.48 8.56 31.30
N ALA A 180 2.32 7.96 31.40
CA ALA A 180 1.67 7.24 30.31
C ALA A 180 0.40 7.91 29.78
N ALA A 181 -0.07 8.98 30.41
CA ALA A 181 -1.34 9.65 30.09
C ALA A 181 -1.43 10.16 28.63
N ASN A 182 -0.29 10.43 27.99
CA ASN A 182 -0.20 10.91 26.59
C ASN A 182 0.39 9.88 25.62
N VAL A 183 0.50 8.62 26.02
CA VAL A 183 1.10 7.58 25.16
C VAL A 183 0.07 7.10 24.15
N SER A 184 0.45 7.14 22.88
CA SER A 184 -0.39 6.59 21.82
C SER A 184 -0.25 5.07 21.75
N PHE A 185 -1.38 4.40 21.53
CA PHE A 185 -1.44 2.97 21.27
C PHE A 185 -1.98 2.74 19.86
N GLU A 186 -1.34 1.84 19.17
CA GLU A 186 -1.86 1.29 17.94
C GLU A 186 -2.27 -0.15 18.21
N VAL A 187 -3.56 -0.47 18.05
CA VAL A 187 -4.10 -1.81 18.20
C VAL A 187 -4.67 -2.25 16.86
N LYS A 188 -4.13 -3.34 16.31
CA LYS A 188 -4.58 -3.92 15.04
C LYS A 188 -4.71 -5.43 15.18
N GLN A 189 -5.70 -6.00 14.50
CA GLN A 189 -5.79 -7.45 14.33
C GLN A 189 -4.57 -7.95 13.54
N TYR A 190 -3.98 -9.06 13.98
CA TYR A 190 -2.79 -9.64 13.40
C TYR A 190 -2.94 -11.14 13.18
N GLY A 191 -2.99 -11.55 11.93
CA GLY A 191 -3.15 -12.96 11.56
C GLY A 191 -4.56 -13.48 11.87
N ASN A 192 -4.72 -14.24 12.95
CA ASN A 192 -5.99 -14.84 13.35
C ASN A 192 -6.89 -13.83 14.08
N GLU A 193 -8.21 -14.11 14.12
CA GLU A 193 -9.22 -13.24 14.77
C GLU A 193 -9.00 -13.08 16.28
N ASN A 194 -8.25 -13.98 16.92
CA ASN A 194 -7.93 -13.94 18.34
C ASN A 194 -6.51 -13.37 18.61
N GLN A 195 -5.86 -12.76 17.63
CA GLN A 195 -4.54 -12.17 17.78
C GLN A 195 -4.57 -10.68 17.52
N MET A 196 -3.97 -9.91 18.45
CA MET A 196 -3.84 -8.46 18.33
C MET A 196 -2.38 -8.05 18.37
N ARG A 197 -1.99 -7.18 17.44
CA ARG A 197 -0.72 -6.46 17.50
C ARG A 197 -0.96 -5.14 18.22
N ILE A 198 -0.27 -4.96 19.33
CA ILE A 198 -0.32 -3.76 20.17
C ILE A 198 1.04 -3.09 20.08
N VAL A 199 1.06 -1.82 19.67
CA VAL A 199 2.28 -1.03 19.65
C VAL A 199 2.13 0.16 20.58
N THR A 200 3.12 0.35 21.45
CA THR A 200 3.16 1.44 22.43
C THR A 200 4.49 2.15 22.43
N GLN A 201 4.46 3.45 22.64
CA GLN A 201 5.67 4.29 22.80
C GLN A 201 6.09 4.45 24.28
N TYR A 202 5.42 3.77 25.20
CA TYR A 202 5.74 3.87 26.63
C TYR A 202 7.12 3.27 26.92
N LYS A 203 8.00 4.06 27.51
CA LYS A 203 9.38 3.69 27.86
C LYS A 203 10.16 3.00 26.72
N TYR A 204 9.92 3.42 25.48
CA TYR A 204 10.58 2.80 24.31
C TYR A 204 12.08 3.12 24.23
N ASP A 205 12.53 4.23 24.87
CA ASP A 205 13.93 4.63 24.96
C ASP A 205 14.71 3.81 25.97
N ASP A 206 14.02 3.27 27.00
CA ASP A 206 14.63 2.50 28.05
C ASP A 206 14.76 1.02 27.64
N THR A 207 16.02 0.54 27.62
CA THR A 207 16.36 -0.83 27.22
C THR A 207 16.49 -1.78 28.42
N SER A 208 16.25 -1.30 29.63
CA SER A 208 16.37 -2.12 30.85
C SER A 208 15.34 -3.24 30.88
N ASP A 209 15.70 -4.35 31.51
CA ASP A 209 14.78 -5.46 31.76
C ASP A 209 13.65 -5.04 32.73
N GLU A 210 13.93 -4.06 33.58
CA GLU A 210 12.96 -3.48 34.51
C GLU A 210 11.85 -2.76 33.78
N ALA A 211 12.19 -1.88 32.81
CA ALA A 211 11.21 -1.19 31.96
C ALA A 211 10.39 -2.16 31.11
N THR A 212 11.00 -3.25 30.63
CA THR A 212 10.28 -4.28 29.88
C THR A 212 9.28 -5.02 30.78
N SER A 213 9.70 -5.40 31.98
CA SER A 213 8.83 -6.08 32.94
C SER A 213 7.67 -5.20 33.41
N GLU A 214 7.89 -3.89 33.53
CA GLU A 214 6.85 -2.92 33.86
C GLU A 214 5.80 -2.80 32.75
N VAL A 215 6.24 -2.67 31.49
CA VAL A 215 5.31 -2.62 30.35
C VAL A 215 4.51 -3.92 30.23
N ASP A 216 5.16 -5.09 30.39
CA ASP A 216 4.49 -6.38 30.38
C ASP A 216 3.42 -6.48 31.48
N ARG A 217 3.70 -5.89 32.66
CA ARG A 217 2.77 -5.87 33.78
C ARG A 217 1.57 -4.96 33.50
N ILE A 218 1.79 -3.78 32.95
CA ILE A 218 0.71 -2.86 32.56
C ILE A 218 -0.18 -3.50 31.50
N LEU A 219 0.42 -4.17 30.49
CA LEU A 219 -0.34 -4.90 29.48
C LEU A 219 -1.15 -6.04 30.09
N TYR A 220 -0.58 -6.77 31.05
CA TYR A 220 -1.30 -7.82 31.77
C TYR A 220 -2.47 -7.25 32.55
N ASP A 221 -2.25 -6.17 33.32
CA ASP A 221 -3.29 -5.54 34.17
C ASP A 221 -4.45 -5.00 33.29
N ALA A 222 -4.16 -4.53 32.08
CA ALA A 222 -5.18 -4.08 31.14
C ALA A 222 -5.96 -5.22 30.46
N LEU A 223 -5.28 -6.34 30.16
CA LEU A 223 -5.81 -7.34 29.23
C LEU A 223 -6.24 -8.66 29.90
N HIS A 224 -5.80 -8.94 31.13
CA HIS A 224 -6.15 -10.19 31.80
C HIS A 224 -7.65 -10.40 31.95
N GLY A 225 -8.44 -9.33 32.06
CA GLY A 225 -9.90 -9.38 32.16
C GLY A 225 -10.62 -9.70 30.84
N LEU A 226 -9.89 -9.70 29.72
CA LEU A 226 -10.43 -10.06 28.40
C LEU A 226 -10.28 -11.55 28.08
N TYR A 227 -9.68 -12.34 28.96
CA TYR A 227 -9.61 -13.79 28.81
C TYR A 227 -10.82 -14.44 29.49
N GLY A 228 -11.37 -15.48 28.87
CA GLY A 228 -12.48 -16.28 29.41
C GLY A 228 -12.09 -17.14 30.64
N TYR A 229 -10.81 -17.14 31.03
CA TYR A 229 -10.29 -17.83 32.20
C TYR A 229 -9.18 -17.00 32.88
N PRO A 230 -8.94 -17.19 34.18
CA PRO A 230 -7.88 -16.46 34.87
C PRO A 230 -6.50 -16.88 34.35
N ILE A 231 -5.83 -15.98 33.62
CA ILE A 231 -4.45 -16.16 33.20
C ILE A 231 -3.49 -15.58 34.26
N THR A 232 -2.40 -16.27 34.56
CA THR A 232 -1.37 -15.74 35.45
C THR A 232 -0.38 -14.89 34.69
N PHE A 233 0.28 -13.93 35.38
CA PHE A 233 1.27 -13.05 34.74
C PHE A 233 2.42 -13.84 34.09
N GLU A 234 2.88 -14.93 34.74
CA GLU A 234 3.92 -15.77 34.17
C GLU A 234 3.49 -16.46 32.87
N ASN A 235 2.26 -16.95 32.81
CA ASN A 235 1.72 -17.56 31.59
C ASN A 235 1.47 -16.52 30.50
N PHE A 236 1.05 -15.31 30.86
CA PHE A 236 0.84 -14.21 29.92
C PHE A 236 2.15 -13.75 29.27
N ARG A 237 3.24 -13.70 30.04
CA ARG A 237 4.57 -13.28 29.59
C ARG A 237 5.34 -14.37 28.85
N ASN A 238 4.98 -15.63 29.02
CA ASN A 238 5.74 -16.76 28.51
C ASN A 238 5.53 -16.92 27.00
N THR A 239 6.45 -16.36 26.21
CA THR A 239 6.48 -16.44 24.74
C THR A 239 6.73 -17.85 24.18
N GLN A 240 7.14 -18.80 25.04
CA GLN A 240 7.37 -20.20 24.64
C GLN A 240 6.11 -21.07 24.71
N ASN A 241 5.09 -20.61 25.42
CA ASN A 241 3.80 -21.26 25.45
C ASN A 241 2.95 -20.77 24.27
N ASP A 242 2.89 -21.55 23.23
CA ASP A 242 2.13 -21.29 21.98
C ASP A 242 0.59 -21.22 22.17
N ILE A 243 0.11 -21.06 23.42
CA ILE A 243 -1.32 -21.19 23.72
C ILE A 243 -2.00 -19.82 23.76
N ASN A 244 -1.70 -18.98 24.76
CA ASN A 244 -2.31 -17.65 24.93
C ASN A 244 -1.35 -16.72 25.70
N GLY A 245 -1.47 -15.40 25.48
CA GLY A 245 -0.59 -14.40 26.04
C GLY A 245 0.31 -13.75 25.00
N ILE A 246 1.48 -13.26 25.42
CA ILE A 246 2.45 -12.61 24.53
C ILE A 246 3.14 -13.66 23.64
N LEU A 247 2.91 -13.60 22.33
CA LEU A 247 3.58 -14.47 21.35
C LEU A 247 4.93 -13.91 20.95
N THR A 248 4.98 -12.60 20.67
CA THR A 248 6.20 -11.88 20.32
C THR A 248 6.22 -10.53 21.01
N ALA A 249 7.40 -10.12 21.43
CA ALA A 249 7.67 -8.81 21.99
C ALA A 249 8.88 -8.22 21.25
N ASP A 250 8.62 -7.35 20.30
CA ASP A 250 9.63 -6.71 19.49
C ASP A 250 9.82 -5.26 19.92
N LYS A 251 11.06 -4.79 19.95
CA LYS A 251 11.40 -3.43 20.30
C LYS A 251 12.11 -2.75 19.13
N ILE A 252 11.52 -1.66 18.66
CA ILE A 252 12.11 -0.79 17.66
C ILE A 252 12.73 0.40 18.38
N GLY A 253 14.05 0.39 18.51
CA GLY A 253 14.77 1.51 19.14
C GLY A 253 14.71 2.80 18.32
N PRO A 254 14.89 3.97 18.96
CA PRO A 254 14.80 5.28 18.30
C PRO A 254 15.77 5.45 17.12
N SER A 255 16.96 4.87 17.22
CA SER A 255 17.97 4.92 16.14
C SER A 255 17.52 4.17 14.91
N ILE A 256 16.95 2.97 15.08
CA ILE A 256 16.44 2.15 13.97
C ILE A 256 15.25 2.85 13.31
N ALA A 257 14.31 3.37 14.11
CA ALA A 257 13.17 4.12 13.60
C ALA A 257 13.60 5.37 12.79
N LYS A 258 14.61 6.10 13.28
CA LYS A 258 15.18 7.25 12.57
C LYS A 258 15.82 6.85 11.25
N ASP A 259 16.57 5.76 11.23
CA ASP A 259 17.20 5.24 10.00
C ASP A 259 16.14 4.78 9.00
N MET A 260 15.06 4.13 9.46
CA MET A 260 13.91 3.75 8.63
C MET A 260 13.22 4.98 8.03
N THR A 261 12.98 6.02 8.83
CA THR A 261 12.35 7.27 8.38
C THR A 261 13.20 7.97 7.32
N TRP A 262 14.49 8.16 7.57
CA TRP A 262 15.39 8.78 6.60
C TRP A 262 15.53 7.91 5.34
N GLY A 263 15.64 6.60 5.49
CA GLY A 263 15.67 5.67 4.36
C GLY A 263 14.40 5.78 3.50
N ALA A 264 13.23 5.87 4.11
CA ALA A 264 11.96 6.06 3.40
C ALA A 264 11.90 7.40 2.65
N ILE A 265 12.28 8.52 3.30
CA ILE A 265 12.29 9.85 2.67
C ILE A 265 13.24 9.88 1.46
N TRP A 266 14.46 9.41 1.62
CA TRP A 266 15.43 9.39 0.53
C TRP A 266 15.01 8.46 -0.61
N SER A 267 14.42 7.30 -0.30
CA SER A 267 13.96 6.37 -1.34
C SER A 267 12.83 6.95 -2.17
N VAL A 268 11.88 7.67 -1.55
CA VAL A 268 10.81 8.38 -2.28
C VAL A 268 11.41 9.49 -3.16
N LEU A 269 12.32 10.30 -2.62
CA LEU A 269 12.95 11.37 -3.38
C LEU A 269 13.73 10.85 -4.59
N PHE A 270 14.54 9.81 -4.41
CA PHE A 270 15.28 9.19 -5.52
C PHE A 270 14.35 8.52 -6.54
N SER A 271 13.23 7.94 -6.10
CA SER A 271 12.21 7.38 -7.00
C SER A 271 11.60 8.46 -7.88
N LEU A 272 11.22 9.60 -7.30
CA LEU A 272 10.67 10.73 -8.06
C LEU A 272 11.67 11.27 -9.10
N ILE A 273 12.94 11.39 -8.71
CA ILE A 273 14.01 11.84 -9.62
C ILE A 273 14.20 10.81 -10.75
N ALA A 274 14.28 9.52 -10.44
CA ALA A 274 14.47 8.47 -11.42
C ALA A 274 13.31 8.37 -12.43
N ILE A 275 12.06 8.49 -11.95
CA ILE A 275 10.88 8.52 -12.79
C ILE A 275 10.87 9.78 -13.67
N GLY A 276 11.13 10.94 -13.08
CA GLY A 276 11.20 12.21 -13.83
C GLY A 276 12.23 12.17 -14.93
N LEU A 277 13.42 11.62 -14.65
CA LEU A 277 14.48 11.42 -15.62
C LEU A 277 14.05 10.45 -16.74
N TYR A 278 13.50 9.30 -16.38
CA TYR A 278 13.00 8.33 -17.35
C TYR A 278 11.95 8.93 -18.28
N ILE A 279 10.94 9.63 -17.73
CA ILE A 279 9.88 10.26 -18.53
C ILE A 279 10.45 11.36 -19.43
N SER A 280 11.37 12.16 -18.93
CA SER A 280 12.04 13.22 -19.72
C SER A 280 12.80 12.65 -20.92
N LEU A 281 13.54 11.57 -20.71
CA LEU A 281 14.28 10.88 -21.78
C LEU A 281 13.33 10.19 -22.77
N ARG A 282 12.29 9.56 -22.29
CA ARG A 282 11.34 8.78 -23.12
C ARG A 282 10.47 9.66 -24.00
N PHE A 283 9.97 10.77 -23.48
CA PHE A 283 9.04 11.66 -24.19
C PHE A 283 9.70 12.93 -24.75
N LYS A 284 11.02 13.10 -24.56
CA LYS A 284 11.82 14.23 -25.08
C LYS A 284 11.29 15.63 -24.71
N LYS A 285 10.40 15.74 -23.72
CA LYS A 285 9.84 17.01 -23.23
C LYS A 285 9.75 16.98 -21.71
N TRP A 286 10.42 17.91 -21.06
CA TRP A 286 10.45 18.02 -19.59
C TRP A 286 9.08 18.29 -18.95
N GLN A 287 8.16 18.91 -19.71
CA GLN A 287 6.80 19.21 -19.26
C GLN A 287 6.00 17.95 -18.89
N TYR A 288 6.22 16.85 -19.61
CA TYR A 288 5.59 15.55 -19.28
C TYR A 288 6.19 14.95 -18.00
N ALA A 289 7.49 15.12 -17.79
CA ALA A 289 8.14 14.65 -16.57
C ALA A 289 7.62 15.41 -15.34
N THR A 290 7.53 16.73 -15.40
CA THR A 290 6.99 17.54 -14.29
C THR A 290 5.52 17.22 -14.01
N GLY A 291 4.69 17.08 -15.03
CA GLY A 291 3.28 16.69 -14.85
C GLY A 291 3.13 15.32 -14.20
N ALA A 292 3.90 14.33 -14.64
CA ALA A 292 3.82 12.98 -14.12
C ALA A 292 4.37 12.89 -12.67
N THR A 293 5.50 13.55 -12.36
CA THR A 293 6.05 13.55 -10.99
C THR A 293 5.15 14.29 -10.01
N THR A 294 4.51 15.39 -10.43
CA THR A 294 3.53 16.09 -9.60
C THR A 294 2.28 15.24 -9.36
N CYS A 295 1.80 14.52 -10.41
CA CYS A 295 0.69 13.60 -10.27
C CYS A 295 1.01 12.42 -9.34
N LEU A 296 2.21 11.87 -9.42
CA LEU A 296 2.67 10.79 -8.54
C LEU A 296 2.77 11.24 -7.08
N LEU A 297 3.26 12.44 -6.83
CA LEU A 297 3.31 13.01 -5.48
C LEU A 297 1.90 13.17 -4.90
N TYR A 298 0.95 13.61 -5.71
CA TYR A 298 -0.45 13.77 -5.30
C TYR A 298 -1.15 12.42 -5.05
N THR A 299 -0.89 11.41 -5.87
CA THR A 299 -1.53 10.09 -5.72
C THR A 299 -0.92 9.24 -4.62
N SER A 300 0.35 9.43 -4.25
CA SER A 300 0.95 8.74 -3.11
C SER A 300 0.36 9.22 -1.79
N ASP A 301 0.07 10.51 -1.64
CA ASP A 301 -0.59 11.06 -0.46
C ASP A 301 -2.03 10.51 -0.28
N ALA A 302 -2.75 10.27 -1.38
CA ALA A 302 -4.11 9.72 -1.33
C ALA A 302 -4.15 8.21 -1.01
N ALA A 303 -3.07 7.47 -1.21
CA ALA A 303 -2.98 6.05 -0.89
C ALA A 303 -2.64 5.80 0.60
N ASP A 304 -2.04 6.76 1.27
CA ASP A 304 -1.70 6.68 2.71
C ASP A 304 -2.91 7.05 3.61
N GLU A 305 -3.98 7.63 3.05
CA GLU A 305 -5.21 7.98 3.78
C GLU A 305 -6.32 6.92 3.69
N ALA A 306 -6.12 5.82 2.95
CA ALA A 306 -7.07 4.72 2.77
C ALA A 306 -6.65 3.46 3.55
#